data_9ab5b162533d486f0654619c6ff830f2
#
_entry.id   9ab5b162533d486f0654619c6ff830f2
#
_cell.length_a   1.000
_cell.length_b   1.000
_cell.length_c   1.000
_cell.angle_alpha   90.00
_cell.angle_beta   90.00
_cell.angle_gamma   90.00
#
_symmetry.space_group_name_H-M   'P 1'
#
loop_
_entity.id
_entity.type
_entity.pdbx_description
1 polymer ?
#
loop_
_entity_poly.entity_id
_entity_poly.type
_entity_poly.pdbx_seq_one_letter_code
_entity_poly.pdbx_strand_id
1 'polypeptide(L)'
;VGKSIEVVYYNKDWLNELGLSEPKTPAEFAEAACAATNSNFSGKVGDTPSLGYEIDTDASNFAAWVFAHGGDVFDYDTGQYILNGPAAVAAMEFIQGMANKGCAQVTRDKYADQQYLGLGSNLFALSSTSGITYFQSAIEDGYNGNWEISAVPHTTSEPVMNLYGGGLIMGNTGDVDRMVAAYQWMKYISNTENSAVWSTESGYGFVRTSSAEHPLI
;
A
#
# COMPACT_ATOMS: atom_id res chain seq x y z
N VAL A 1 7.87 5.96 15.11
CA VAL A 1 7.17 7.22 15.11
C VAL A 1 6.06 7.24 14.10
N GLY A 2 6.24 6.83 12.87
CA GLY A 2 5.19 6.67 11.87
C GLY A 2 4.85 5.20 11.65
N LYS A 3 3.61 4.92 11.32
CA LYS A 3 3.13 3.59 10.93
C LYS A 3 2.57 3.66 9.53
N SER A 4 2.80 2.63 8.73
CA SER A 4 2.20 2.47 7.41
C SER A 4 1.61 1.09 7.25
N ILE A 5 0.66 0.98 6.35
CA ILE A 5 0.01 -0.26 5.97
C ILE A 5 0.06 -0.39 4.45
N GLU A 6 0.00 -1.60 3.93
CA GLU A 6 -0.19 -1.82 2.50
C GLU A 6 -1.62 -1.49 2.09
N VAL A 7 -1.75 -0.77 0.98
CA VAL A 7 -3.02 -0.36 0.38
C VAL A 7 -2.93 -0.47 -1.14
N VAL A 8 -4.08 -0.59 -1.78
CA VAL A 8 -4.17 -0.44 -3.23
C VAL A 8 -4.41 1.03 -3.56
N TYR A 9 -3.54 1.61 -4.38
CA TYR A 9 -3.74 2.87 -5.06
C TYR A 9 -4.42 2.60 -6.39
N TYR A 10 -5.42 3.40 -6.76
CA TYR A 10 -6.09 3.21 -8.03
C TYR A 10 -6.52 4.50 -8.71
N ASN A 11 -6.49 4.47 -10.02
CA ASN A 11 -7.01 5.54 -10.86
C ASN A 11 -8.55 5.46 -10.87
N LYS A 12 -9.19 6.34 -10.10
CA LYS A 12 -10.65 6.37 -9.94
C LYS A 12 -11.36 6.77 -11.23
N ASP A 13 -10.80 7.69 -11.97
CA ASP A 13 -11.40 8.15 -13.23
C ASP A 13 -11.43 7.01 -14.26
N TRP A 14 -10.33 6.25 -14.36
CA TRP A 14 -10.29 5.11 -15.26
C TRP A 14 -11.24 3.99 -14.84
N LEU A 15 -11.32 3.71 -13.54
CA LEU A 15 -12.26 2.72 -13.01
C LEU A 15 -13.71 3.11 -13.35
N ASN A 16 -14.05 4.40 -13.24
CA ASN A 16 -15.35 4.95 -13.63
C ASN A 16 -15.59 4.84 -15.15
N GLU A 17 -14.59 5.12 -16.01
CA GLU A 17 -14.70 4.94 -17.47
C GLU A 17 -14.98 3.47 -17.86
N LEU A 18 -14.43 2.53 -17.08
CA LEU A 18 -14.70 1.11 -17.28
C LEU A 18 -16.09 0.69 -16.77
N GLY A 19 -16.83 1.58 -16.10
CA GLY A 19 -18.12 1.27 -15.49
C GLY A 19 -18.01 0.32 -14.30
N LEU A 20 -16.83 0.27 -13.65
CA LEU A 20 -16.53 -0.62 -12.54
C LEU A 20 -16.50 0.14 -11.21
N SER A 21 -16.71 -0.59 -10.14
CA SER A 21 -16.58 -0.09 -8.77
C SER A 21 -15.25 -0.55 -8.16
N GLU A 22 -14.83 0.09 -7.06
CA GLU A 22 -13.69 -0.33 -6.25
C GLU A 22 -13.77 -1.84 -5.93
N PRO A 23 -12.75 -2.64 -6.31
CA PRO A 23 -12.76 -4.08 -6.08
C PRO A 23 -12.61 -4.40 -4.59
N LYS A 24 -13.44 -5.28 -4.08
CA LYS A 24 -13.41 -5.77 -2.69
C LYS A 24 -12.82 -7.17 -2.58
N THR A 25 -12.84 -7.93 -3.67
CA THR A 25 -12.35 -9.30 -3.73
C THR A 25 -11.20 -9.42 -4.75
N PRO A 26 -10.32 -10.44 -4.61
CA PRO A 26 -9.30 -10.71 -5.61
C PRO A 26 -9.88 -10.96 -7.02
N ALA A 27 -11.06 -11.56 -7.11
CA ALA A 27 -11.71 -11.81 -8.40
C ALA A 27 -12.11 -10.50 -9.10
N GLU A 28 -12.74 -9.58 -8.37
CA GLU A 28 -13.11 -8.24 -8.90
C GLU A 28 -11.87 -7.43 -9.27
N PHE A 29 -10.79 -7.53 -8.48
CA PHE A 29 -9.52 -6.88 -8.81
C PHE A 29 -8.93 -7.40 -10.12
N ALA A 30 -8.91 -8.72 -10.30
CA ALA A 30 -8.40 -9.32 -11.54
C ALA A 30 -9.28 -8.96 -12.75
N GLU A 31 -10.60 -8.91 -12.59
CA GLU A 31 -11.53 -8.46 -13.64
C GLU A 31 -11.24 -7.02 -14.06
N ALA A 32 -11.15 -6.10 -13.09
CA ALA A 32 -10.85 -4.70 -13.34
C ALA A 32 -9.45 -4.50 -13.96
N ALA A 33 -8.43 -5.22 -13.47
CA ALA A 33 -7.09 -5.18 -14.03
C ALA A 33 -7.08 -5.64 -15.50
N CYS A 34 -7.77 -6.74 -15.82
CA CYS A 34 -7.85 -7.22 -17.20
C CYS A 34 -8.66 -6.27 -18.11
N ALA A 35 -9.73 -5.67 -17.59
CA ALA A 35 -10.49 -4.66 -18.33
C ALA A 35 -9.62 -3.44 -18.67
N ALA A 36 -8.84 -2.95 -17.72
CA ALA A 36 -7.92 -1.82 -17.92
C ALA A 36 -6.86 -2.15 -18.99
N THR A 37 -6.21 -3.31 -18.89
CA THR A 37 -5.19 -3.72 -19.88
C THR A 37 -5.73 -3.76 -21.31
N ASN A 38 -7.00 -4.12 -21.48
CA ASN A 38 -7.66 -4.20 -22.79
C ASN A 38 -8.34 -2.88 -23.22
N SER A 39 -8.11 -1.79 -22.50
CA SER A 39 -8.68 -0.47 -22.77
C SER A 39 -7.60 0.60 -22.84
N ASN A 40 -8.01 1.81 -23.13
CA ASN A 40 -7.19 3.01 -23.03
C ASN A 40 -7.90 4.02 -22.16
N PHE A 41 -7.26 4.44 -21.09
CA PHE A 41 -7.76 5.55 -20.27
C PHE A 41 -7.73 6.87 -21.06
N SER A 42 -8.83 7.60 -21.10
CA SER A 42 -8.93 8.85 -21.86
C SER A 42 -7.99 9.95 -21.37
N GLY A 43 -7.67 9.94 -20.07
CA GLY A 43 -6.75 10.88 -19.43
C GLY A 43 -5.27 10.47 -19.47
N LYS A 44 -4.93 9.33 -20.08
CA LYS A 44 -3.55 8.81 -20.10
C LYS A 44 -2.58 9.78 -20.79
N VAL A 45 -1.41 9.96 -20.18
CA VAL A 45 -0.32 10.81 -20.69
C VAL A 45 0.76 9.94 -21.34
N GLY A 46 1.15 10.27 -22.57
CA GLY A 46 2.19 9.55 -23.32
C GLY A 46 1.69 8.24 -23.96
N ASP A 47 2.66 7.48 -24.47
CA ASP A 47 2.39 6.28 -25.30
C ASP A 47 2.63 4.96 -24.55
N THR A 48 2.85 5.00 -23.22
CA THR A 48 3.04 3.79 -22.41
C THR A 48 1.81 2.88 -22.54
N PRO A 49 1.98 1.58 -22.78
CA PRO A 49 0.87 0.64 -22.86
C PRO A 49 0.01 0.65 -21.60
N SER A 50 -1.28 0.46 -21.75
CA SER A 50 -2.21 0.27 -20.64
C SER A 50 -1.97 -1.05 -19.93
N LEU A 51 -1.94 -1.03 -18.61
CA LEU A 51 -1.78 -2.21 -17.76
C LEU A 51 -2.73 -2.14 -16.57
N GLY A 52 -3.28 -3.27 -16.16
CA GLY A 52 -4.14 -3.33 -14.99
C GLY A 52 -3.38 -3.22 -13.69
N TYR A 53 -2.31 -3.99 -13.54
CA TYR A 53 -1.56 -4.07 -12.29
C TYR A 53 -0.05 -4.26 -12.51
N GLU A 54 0.74 -3.39 -11.94
CA GLU A 54 2.19 -3.54 -11.84
C GLU A 54 2.55 -4.29 -10.57
N ILE A 55 3.18 -5.46 -10.71
CA ILE A 55 3.57 -6.31 -9.58
C ILE A 55 4.93 -5.85 -9.07
N ASP A 56 4.96 -5.24 -7.90
CA ASP A 56 6.21 -5.02 -7.17
C ASP A 56 6.62 -6.31 -6.44
N THR A 57 7.90 -6.67 -6.52
CA THR A 57 8.47 -7.88 -5.93
C THR A 57 8.89 -7.69 -4.46
N ASP A 58 8.45 -6.64 -3.79
CA ASP A 58 8.71 -6.44 -2.37
C ASP A 58 8.05 -7.53 -1.52
N ALA A 59 8.76 -7.98 -0.48
CA ALA A 59 8.26 -9.00 0.43
C ALA A 59 6.98 -8.58 1.18
N SER A 60 6.77 -7.28 1.39
CA SER A 60 5.56 -6.75 2.02
C SER A 60 4.33 -6.93 1.13
N ASN A 61 4.47 -6.77 -0.19
CA ASN A 61 3.39 -6.99 -1.15
C ASN A 61 2.99 -8.46 -1.23
N PHE A 62 3.98 -9.37 -1.19
CA PHE A 62 3.70 -10.80 -1.05
C PHE A 62 2.91 -11.09 0.23
N ALA A 63 3.38 -10.58 1.37
CA ALA A 63 2.70 -10.78 2.65
C ALA A 63 1.27 -10.21 2.65
N ALA A 64 1.06 -9.02 2.06
CA ALA A 64 -0.25 -8.40 1.94
C ALA A 64 -1.24 -9.30 1.19
N TRP A 65 -0.82 -9.89 0.07
CA TRP A 65 -1.66 -10.85 -0.67
C TRP A 65 -1.91 -12.13 0.09
N VAL A 66 -0.93 -12.65 0.86
CA VAL A 66 -1.13 -13.83 1.73
C VAL A 66 -2.18 -13.54 2.81
N PHE A 67 -2.08 -12.39 3.48
CA PHE A 67 -3.07 -11.95 4.47
C PHE A 67 -4.45 -11.77 3.86
N ALA A 68 -4.53 -11.15 2.68
CA ALA A 68 -5.77 -10.97 1.95
C ALA A 68 -6.44 -12.31 1.56
N HIS A 69 -5.67 -13.39 1.45
CA HIS A 69 -6.17 -14.75 1.25
C HIS A 69 -6.40 -15.53 2.55
N GLY A 70 -6.36 -14.86 3.71
CA GLY A 70 -6.71 -15.44 5.00
C GLY A 70 -5.61 -16.30 5.64
N GLY A 71 -4.35 -16.11 5.25
CA GLY A 71 -3.20 -16.79 5.84
C GLY A 71 -2.23 -15.85 6.56
N ASP A 72 -1.10 -16.41 6.92
CA ASP A 72 0.03 -15.69 7.49
C ASP A 72 1.33 -16.18 6.83
N VAL A 73 2.39 -15.40 6.96
CA VAL A 73 3.75 -15.72 6.49
C VAL A 73 4.62 -16.31 7.59
N PHE A 74 4.14 -16.28 8.83
CA PHE A 74 4.86 -16.73 10.00
C PHE A 74 3.95 -17.49 10.96
N ASP A 75 4.42 -18.62 11.46
CA ASP A 75 3.76 -19.41 12.49
C ASP A 75 4.36 -19.04 13.86
N TYR A 76 3.57 -18.36 14.69
CA TYR A 76 3.97 -17.89 16.01
C TYR A 76 4.11 -19.03 17.03
N ASP A 77 3.45 -20.16 16.83
CA ASP A 77 3.52 -21.32 17.74
C ASP A 77 4.83 -22.09 17.53
N THR A 78 5.24 -22.25 16.29
CA THR A 78 6.48 -22.98 15.94
C THR A 78 7.70 -22.06 15.76
N GLY A 79 7.48 -20.75 15.61
CA GLY A 79 8.52 -19.78 15.33
C GLY A 79 9.12 -19.92 13.91
N GLN A 80 8.37 -20.44 12.95
CA GLN A 80 8.84 -20.72 11.59
C GLN A 80 8.12 -19.87 10.54
N TYR A 81 8.80 -19.55 9.43
CA TYR A 81 8.15 -18.97 8.25
C TYR A 81 7.34 -20.04 7.50
N ILE A 82 6.13 -19.69 7.07
CA ILE A 82 5.19 -20.57 6.33
C ILE A 82 4.88 -19.97 4.93
N LEU A 83 5.92 -19.80 4.13
CA LEU A 83 5.81 -19.16 2.81
C LEU A 83 5.16 -20.03 1.72
N ASN A 84 4.80 -21.27 2.03
CA ASN A 84 4.17 -22.24 1.13
C ASN A 84 2.85 -22.80 1.69
N GLY A 85 2.26 -22.11 2.66
CA GLY A 85 0.92 -22.46 3.16
C GLY A 85 -0.18 -22.26 2.11
N PRO A 86 -1.38 -22.83 2.32
CA PRO A 86 -2.46 -22.76 1.33
C PRO A 86 -2.80 -21.34 0.85
N ALA A 87 -2.83 -20.36 1.76
CA ALA A 87 -3.11 -18.96 1.41
C ALA A 87 -1.97 -18.34 0.58
N ALA A 88 -0.72 -18.67 0.89
CA ALA A 88 0.43 -18.20 0.11
C ALA A 88 0.41 -18.77 -1.32
N VAL A 89 0.08 -20.05 -1.46
CA VAL A 89 -0.09 -20.68 -2.78
C VAL A 89 -1.25 -20.02 -3.54
N ALA A 90 -2.41 -19.84 -2.90
CA ALA A 90 -3.57 -19.19 -3.53
C ALA A 90 -3.28 -17.75 -3.98
N ALA A 91 -2.56 -16.98 -3.15
CA ALA A 91 -2.13 -15.62 -3.48
C ALA A 91 -1.20 -15.61 -4.71
N MET A 92 -0.24 -16.52 -4.78
CA MET A 92 0.69 -16.60 -5.90
C MET A 92 0.01 -17.13 -7.18
N GLU A 93 -0.89 -18.09 -7.09
CA GLU A 93 -1.71 -18.56 -8.22
C GLU A 93 -2.60 -17.44 -8.76
N PHE A 94 -3.18 -16.62 -7.90
CA PHE A 94 -3.96 -15.45 -8.26
C PHE A 94 -3.12 -14.45 -9.07
N ILE A 95 -1.93 -14.05 -8.56
CA ILE A 95 -1.02 -13.12 -9.22
C ILE A 95 -0.54 -13.70 -10.56
N GLN A 96 -0.12 -14.97 -10.56
CA GLN A 96 0.30 -15.68 -11.78
C GLN A 96 -0.82 -15.77 -12.81
N GLY A 97 -2.05 -15.97 -12.36
CA GLY A 97 -3.23 -16.01 -13.23
C GLY A 97 -3.45 -14.69 -13.97
N MET A 98 -3.26 -13.56 -13.32
CA MET A 98 -3.31 -12.24 -13.95
C MET A 98 -2.14 -12.03 -14.91
N ALA A 99 -0.92 -12.38 -14.50
CA ALA A 99 0.26 -12.26 -15.35
C ALA A 99 0.16 -13.11 -16.62
N ASN A 100 -0.33 -14.36 -16.53
CA ASN A 100 -0.55 -15.24 -17.66
C ASN A 100 -1.60 -14.71 -18.67
N LYS A 101 -2.54 -13.89 -18.19
CA LYS A 101 -3.54 -13.20 -19.03
C LYS A 101 -3.02 -11.87 -19.60
N GLY A 102 -1.81 -11.45 -19.21
CA GLY A 102 -1.25 -10.15 -19.57
C GLY A 102 -1.87 -8.96 -18.83
N CYS A 103 -2.69 -9.22 -17.78
CA CYS A 103 -3.37 -8.17 -16.99
C CYS A 103 -2.49 -7.59 -15.89
N ALA A 104 -1.39 -8.25 -15.59
CA ALA A 104 -0.37 -7.81 -14.66
C ALA A 104 1.02 -8.15 -15.19
N GLN A 105 2.00 -7.34 -14.83
CA GLN A 105 3.41 -7.63 -15.14
C GLN A 105 4.30 -7.29 -13.94
N VAL A 106 5.46 -7.94 -13.86
CA VAL A 106 6.45 -7.65 -12.83
C VAL A 106 7.21 -6.39 -13.21
N THR A 107 7.22 -5.40 -12.31
CA THR A 107 8.07 -4.23 -12.49
C THR A 107 9.55 -4.60 -12.33
N ARG A 108 10.39 -3.96 -13.14
CA ARG A 108 11.85 -4.11 -13.04
C ARG A 108 12.52 -2.90 -12.42
N ASP A 109 11.84 -1.77 -12.48
CA ASP A 109 12.37 -0.49 -12.01
C ASP A 109 11.69 -0.11 -10.71
N LYS A 110 12.49 0.25 -9.72
CA LYS A 110 11.99 0.69 -8.43
C LYS A 110 11.09 1.93 -8.60
N TYR A 111 9.91 1.90 -7.98
CA TYR A 111 8.90 2.97 -8.06
C TYR A 111 8.28 3.19 -9.46
N ALA A 112 8.41 2.23 -10.37
CA ALA A 112 7.75 2.29 -11.66
C ALA A 112 6.21 2.29 -11.55
N ASP A 113 5.68 1.60 -10.55
CA ASP A 113 4.25 1.58 -10.19
C ASP A 113 3.70 2.99 -9.93
N GLN A 114 4.43 3.84 -9.19
CA GLN A 114 4.06 5.24 -8.94
C GLN A 114 4.06 6.05 -10.25
N GLN A 115 5.11 5.89 -11.04
CA GLN A 115 5.25 6.62 -12.30
C GLN A 115 4.15 6.23 -13.29
N TYR A 116 3.87 4.94 -13.46
CA TYR A 116 2.87 4.47 -14.41
C TYR A 116 1.45 4.78 -13.95
N LEU A 117 1.16 4.71 -12.66
CA LEU A 117 -0.12 5.20 -12.12
C LEU A 117 -0.26 6.70 -12.38
N GLY A 118 0.80 7.49 -12.12
CA GLY A 118 0.84 8.92 -12.38
C GLY A 118 0.59 9.29 -13.85
N LEU A 119 1.09 8.49 -14.80
CA LEU A 119 0.81 8.67 -16.22
C LEU A 119 -0.60 8.22 -16.64
N GLY A 120 -1.37 7.60 -15.75
CA GLY A 120 -2.66 6.98 -16.10
C GLY A 120 -2.51 5.75 -17.00
N SER A 121 -1.33 5.16 -17.08
CA SER A 121 -1.07 3.94 -17.86
C SER A 121 -1.25 2.66 -17.03
N ASN A 122 -1.33 2.78 -15.71
CA ASN A 122 -1.60 1.68 -14.79
C ASN A 122 -2.88 1.94 -13.99
N LEU A 123 -3.77 0.93 -13.84
CA LEU A 123 -4.99 1.10 -13.07
C LEU A 123 -4.74 0.97 -11.58
N PHE A 124 -3.96 -0.03 -11.17
CA PHE A 124 -3.68 -0.37 -9.78
C PHE A 124 -2.19 -0.40 -9.47
N ALA A 125 -1.83 0.06 -8.27
CA ALA A 125 -0.55 -0.19 -7.64
C ALA A 125 -0.77 -0.64 -6.19
N LEU A 126 0.00 -1.61 -5.69
CA LEU A 126 -0.01 -2.05 -4.30
C LEU A 126 1.24 -1.51 -3.63
N SER A 127 1.06 -0.62 -2.66
CA SER A 127 2.18 0.01 -1.97
C SER A 127 1.76 0.51 -0.58
N SER A 128 2.72 0.98 0.20
CA SER A 128 2.43 1.46 1.54
C SER A 128 1.83 2.86 1.57
N THR A 129 1.05 3.17 2.63
CA THR A 129 0.50 4.52 2.85
C THR A 129 1.57 5.60 2.97
N SER A 130 2.83 5.25 3.30
CA SER A 130 3.95 6.21 3.26
C SER A 130 4.30 6.69 1.85
N GLY A 131 3.76 6.04 0.81
CA GLY A 131 3.87 6.44 -0.59
C GLY A 131 2.89 7.53 -1.03
N ILE A 132 1.87 7.87 -0.23
CA ILE A 132 0.77 8.76 -0.61
C ILE A 132 1.25 10.07 -1.25
N THR A 133 2.21 10.76 -0.64
CA THR A 133 2.73 12.03 -1.15
C THR A 133 3.47 11.88 -2.48
N TYR A 134 4.12 10.74 -2.71
CA TYR A 134 4.81 10.46 -3.97
C TYR A 134 3.84 10.07 -5.08
N PHE A 135 2.82 9.26 -4.79
CA PHE A 135 1.74 8.97 -5.75
C PHE A 135 0.98 10.23 -6.12
N GLN A 136 0.64 11.06 -5.12
CA GLN A 136 -0.02 12.34 -5.36
C GLN A 136 0.81 13.22 -6.31
N SER A 137 2.10 13.43 -6.03
CA SER A 137 2.97 14.23 -6.89
C SER A 137 3.07 13.66 -8.31
N ALA A 138 3.22 12.34 -8.45
CA ALA A 138 3.28 11.70 -9.76
C ALA A 138 1.98 11.87 -10.56
N ILE A 139 0.83 11.85 -9.90
CA ILE A 139 -0.48 12.06 -10.54
C ILE A 139 -0.68 13.52 -10.91
N GLU A 140 -0.32 14.47 -10.04
CA GLU A 140 -0.38 15.92 -10.31
C GLU A 140 0.50 16.31 -11.50
N ASP A 141 1.69 15.71 -11.61
CA ASP A 141 2.61 15.93 -12.73
C ASP A 141 2.22 15.13 -14.01
N GLY A 142 1.34 14.16 -13.89
CA GLY A 142 0.90 13.25 -14.94
C GLY A 142 -0.52 13.51 -15.43
N TYR A 143 -1.44 12.51 -15.26
CA TYR A 143 -2.81 12.63 -15.78
C TYR A 143 -3.69 13.62 -14.99
N ASN A 144 -3.25 14.03 -13.81
CA ASN A 144 -3.84 15.08 -12.98
C ASN A 144 -5.36 14.92 -12.76
N GLY A 145 -5.79 13.73 -12.38
CA GLY A 145 -7.19 13.37 -12.16
C GLY A 145 -7.45 12.75 -10.80
N ASN A 146 -8.62 12.13 -10.66
CA ASN A 146 -9.05 11.53 -9.40
C ASN A 146 -8.45 10.15 -9.19
N TRP A 147 -7.92 9.95 -7.99
CA TRP A 147 -7.40 8.68 -7.51
C TRP A 147 -7.81 8.45 -6.05
N GLU A 148 -7.79 7.22 -5.62
CA GLU A 148 -8.11 6.85 -4.24
C GLU A 148 -7.21 5.69 -3.78
N ILE A 149 -7.30 5.40 -2.48
CA ILE A 149 -6.72 4.21 -1.87
C ILE A 149 -7.81 3.32 -1.32
N SER A 150 -7.58 2.02 -1.32
CA SER A 150 -8.47 1.03 -0.71
C SER A 150 -7.69 -0.02 0.07
N ALA A 151 -8.40 -0.78 0.90
CA ALA A 151 -7.86 -2.01 1.45
C ALA A 151 -7.47 -2.98 0.31
N VAL A 152 -6.50 -3.84 0.55
CA VAL A 152 -6.16 -4.92 -0.38
C VAL A 152 -7.41 -5.81 -0.56
N PRO A 153 -7.86 -6.06 -1.80
CA PRO A 153 -9.01 -6.93 -2.05
C PRO A 153 -8.81 -8.33 -1.44
N HIS A 154 -9.76 -8.80 -0.66
CA HIS A 154 -9.55 -9.95 0.23
C HIS A 154 -10.69 -10.97 0.19
N THR A 155 -10.41 -12.17 0.71
CA THR A 155 -11.38 -13.26 0.87
C THR A 155 -11.87 -13.40 2.31
N THR A 156 -11.30 -12.66 3.25
CA THR A 156 -11.63 -12.66 4.67
C THR A 156 -12.87 -11.80 4.95
N SER A 157 -13.51 -11.97 6.12
CA SER A 157 -14.65 -11.14 6.52
C SER A 157 -14.31 -9.67 6.72
N GLU A 158 -13.07 -9.39 7.12
CA GLU A 158 -12.53 -8.06 7.36
C GLU A 158 -11.18 -7.91 6.65
N PRO A 159 -10.79 -6.72 6.23
CA PRO A 159 -9.48 -6.49 5.64
C PRO A 159 -8.35 -6.84 6.62
N VAL A 160 -7.35 -7.56 6.14
CA VAL A 160 -6.14 -7.86 6.91
C VAL A 160 -4.94 -7.35 6.15
N MET A 161 -4.16 -6.50 6.79
CA MET A 161 -3.01 -5.82 6.18
C MET A 161 -1.81 -5.88 7.10
N ASN A 162 -0.63 -5.90 6.52
CA ASN A 162 0.62 -5.74 7.26
C ASN A 162 0.77 -4.29 7.75
N LEU A 163 1.15 -4.17 9.02
CA LEU A 163 1.49 -2.90 9.65
C LEU A 163 2.99 -2.86 9.91
N TYR A 164 3.67 -1.84 9.43
CA TYR A 164 5.10 -1.65 9.66
C TYR A 164 5.47 -0.20 9.95
N GLY A 165 6.71 0.02 10.26
CA GLY A 165 7.29 1.33 10.59
C GLY A 165 8.25 1.25 11.74
N GLY A 166 9.14 2.24 11.79
CA GLY A 166 10.19 2.34 12.80
C GLY A 166 9.66 2.51 14.21
N GLY A 167 10.38 1.96 15.16
CA GLY A 167 10.21 2.20 16.58
C GLY A 167 11.30 3.14 17.11
N LEU A 168 10.99 3.86 18.20
CA LEU A 168 11.98 4.59 18.96
C LEU A 168 12.48 3.70 20.11
N ILE A 169 13.79 3.55 20.20
CA ILE A 169 14.44 2.77 21.25
C ILE A 169 15.42 3.69 21.97
N MET A 170 15.33 3.72 23.29
CA MET A 170 16.27 4.44 24.14
C MET A 170 17.33 3.46 24.65
N GLY A 171 18.60 3.70 24.30
CA GLY A 171 19.72 2.95 24.83
C GLY A 171 20.01 3.30 26.29
N ASN A 172 20.35 2.30 27.10
CA ASN A 172 20.87 2.54 28.44
C ASN A 172 22.34 2.99 28.36
N THR A 173 22.60 4.27 28.57
CA THR A 173 23.94 4.85 28.52
C THR A 173 24.62 4.88 29.89
N GLY A 174 23.93 4.55 30.99
CA GLY A 174 24.39 4.74 32.37
C GLY A 174 24.37 6.21 32.83
N ASP A 175 24.07 7.15 31.94
CA ASP A 175 23.96 8.58 32.22
C ASP A 175 22.45 8.94 32.31
N VAL A 176 22.00 9.22 33.51
CA VAL A 176 20.59 9.49 33.80
C VAL A 176 20.10 10.74 33.08
N ASP A 177 20.89 11.80 33.01
CA ASP A 177 20.47 13.07 32.42
C ASP A 177 20.28 12.91 30.91
N ARG A 178 21.15 12.16 30.22
CA ARG A 178 20.98 11.79 28.80
C ARG A 178 19.75 10.95 28.58
N MET A 179 19.49 9.99 29.45
CA MET A 179 18.31 9.14 29.33
C MET A 179 17.02 9.92 29.54
N VAL A 180 16.99 10.86 30.52
CA VAL A 180 15.84 11.76 30.71
C VAL A 180 15.63 12.65 29.49
N ALA A 181 16.67 13.25 28.95
CA ALA A 181 16.57 14.07 27.73
C ALA A 181 16.04 13.27 26.55
N ALA A 182 16.56 12.07 26.31
CA ALA A 182 16.07 11.17 25.26
C ALA A 182 14.59 10.82 25.45
N TYR A 183 14.16 10.51 26.68
CA TYR A 183 12.77 10.23 26.98
C TYR A 183 11.85 11.43 26.74
N GLN A 184 12.27 12.63 27.13
CA GLN A 184 11.51 13.86 26.85
C GLN A 184 11.37 14.11 25.33
N TRP A 185 12.44 13.88 24.57
CA TRP A 185 12.39 13.93 23.11
C TRP A 185 11.39 12.92 22.54
N MET A 186 11.44 11.66 22.98
CA MET A 186 10.51 10.62 22.53
C MET A 186 9.05 11.01 22.84
N LYS A 187 8.78 11.56 24.03
CA LYS A 187 7.46 12.08 24.40
C LYS A 187 7.01 13.22 23.50
N TYR A 188 7.90 14.14 23.20
CA TYR A 188 7.62 15.30 22.35
C TYR A 188 7.21 14.87 20.94
N ILE A 189 8.04 14.09 20.26
CA ILE A 189 7.77 13.70 18.87
C ILE A 189 6.61 12.70 18.72
N SER A 190 6.19 12.06 19.80
CA SER A 190 5.06 11.12 19.82
C SER A 190 3.84 11.64 20.59
N ASN A 191 3.75 12.94 20.89
CA ASN A 191 2.54 13.51 21.50
C ASN A 191 1.40 13.58 20.46
N THR A 192 0.19 13.90 20.91
CA THR A 192 -1.01 13.94 20.07
C THR A 192 -0.85 14.89 18.88
N GLU A 193 -0.41 16.12 19.12
CA GLU A 193 -0.26 17.15 18.10
C GLU A 193 0.83 16.79 17.09
N ASN A 194 2.05 16.50 17.55
CA ASN A 194 3.16 16.18 16.65
C ASN A 194 2.92 14.87 15.88
N SER A 195 2.21 13.91 16.46
CA SER A 195 1.81 12.70 15.77
C SER A 195 0.76 12.98 14.67
N ALA A 196 -0.18 13.91 14.91
CA ALA A 196 -1.14 14.34 13.89
C ALA A 196 -0.44 15.12 12.75
N VAL A 197 0.40 16.10 13.09
CA VAL A 197 1.20 16.84 12.08
C VAL A 197 2.04 15.90 11.25
N TRP A 198 2.76 14.97 11.88
CA TRP A 198 3.56 13.98 11.15
C TRP A 198 2.71 13.13 10.21
N SER A 199 1.52 12.73 10.64
CA SER A 199 0.61 11.92 9.81
C SER A 199 0.17 12.67 8.56
N THR A 200 -0.28 13.91 8.70
CA THR A 200 -0.74 14.72 7.56
C THR A 200 0.36 15.10 6.57
N GLU A 201 1.56 15.40 7.08
CA GLU A 201 2.66 15.86 6.23
C GLU A 201 3.43 14.72 5.54
N SER A 202 3.36 13.50 6.08
CA SER A 202 4.20 12.39 5.59
C SER A 202 3.43 11.22 5.02
N GLY A 203 2.10 11.16 5.15
CA GLY A 203 1.29 9.99 4.80
C GLY A 203 1.44 8.79 5.75
N TYR A 204 2.27 8.88 6.80
CA TYR A 204 2.34 7.85 7.83
C TYR A 204 1.15 7.92 8.78
N GLY A 205 0.65 6.79 9.22
CA GLY A 205 -0.36 6.73 10.27
C GLY A 205 0.15 7.27 11.61
N PHE A 206 -0.74 7.90 12.37
CA PHE A 206 -0.43 8.39 13.71
C PHE A 206 -0.19 7.22 14.69
N VAL A 207 0.59 7.49 15.76
CA VAL A 207 0.97 6.49 16.76
C VAL A 207 0.22 6.62 18.09
N ARG A 208 -0.77 7.52 18.15
CA ARG A 208 -1.66 7.71 19.31
C ARG A 208 -3.11 7.72 18.87
N THR A 209 -3.96 7.00 19.58
CA THR A 209 -5.40 7.03 19.36
C THR A 209 -6.00 8.43 19.51
N SER A 210 -5.46 9.23 20.46
CA SER A 210 -5.90 10.62 20.63
C SER A 210 -5.59 11.53 19.43
N SER A 211 -4.69 11.15 18.55
CA SER A 211 -4.43 11.91 17.32
C SER A 211 -5.52 11.72 16.27
N ALA A 212 -6.31 10.65 16.35
CA ALA A 212 -7.42 10.40 15.42
C ALA A 212 -8.53 11.46 15.53
N GLU A 213 -8.64 12.12 16.69
CA GLU A 213 -9.62 13.18 16.95
C GLU A 213 -9.02 14.58 16.76
N HIS A 214 -7.78 14.67 16.30
CA HIS A 214 -7.11 15.96 16.11
C HIS A 214 -7.64 16.68 14.87
N PRO A 215 -7.88 18.01 14.91
CA PRO A 215 -8.44 18.77 13.78
C PRO A 215 -7.65 18.71 12.46
N LEU A 216 -6.40 18.25 12.48
CA LEU A 216 -5.58 18.04 11.28
C LEU A 216 -5.84 16.70 10.59
N ILE A 217 -6.45 15.72 11.27
CA ILE A 217 -6.79 14.42 10.75
C ILE A 217 -8.26 14.42 10.30
#